data_60b9415bc5ffbf8a8fb7c2e70d53df43
#
_entry.id   60b9415bc5ffbf8a8fb7c2e70d53df43
#
_cell.length_a   1.000
_cell.length_b   1.000
_cell.length_c   1.000
_cell.angle_alpha   90.00
_cell.angle_beta   90.00
_cell.angle_gamma   90.00
#
_symmetry.space_group_name_H-M   'P 1'
#
loop_
_entity.id
_entity.type
_entity.pdbx_description
1 polymer ?
#
loop_
_entity_poly.entity_id
_entity_poly.type
_entity_poly.pdbx_seq_one_letter_code
_entity_poly.pdbx_strand_id
1 'polypeptide(L)'
;MKKVFFLFSMVWIVTIRGQNSFSTHIIHSLESKIDSIVQAGIQNKAYPGAQVLIFKHDSVRLNKSYGFHTYDSIVRVENHHLYDLASVTKILASTLAFMKLYEDYNIDLNRKVSDYIPLIKNTNKKNSTFMEVLSHQAGWLPYIEHQKTVRRKNGKLKGRTLSSIQNNRYTKPLTDSLFIHKSYKKKIMRRIKRTPVEKIGEYRYSGLLFFLLPDLVEKLSGQSFDQFLDSHFYDPMGIERLTFNPSFKFPKEEIVPTEKDSLFRKTLVHGWVHDEAAGLMGGVSGNAGLFANASSLAKLLKMFLDCGQFEGKQFLKPETLELFTSRTYPNSDNRRGLGFDKPSLDSIPSERYPSEKCTTESYGHSGFTGNLVWVDPVHQCFMIFLSNRVYPTREQRALYRLNIRSSLLDEAIKADLAF
;
A
#
# COMPACT_ATOMS: atom_id res chain seq x y z
N MET A 1 -1.10 -57.80 62.17
CA MET A 1 -2.24 -57.26 61.33
C MET A 1 -2.00 -55.82 61.01
N LYS A 2 -1.46 -55.52 59.82
CA LYS A 2 -1.22 -54.14 59.35
C LYS A 2 -2.27 -53.89 58.27
N LYS A 3 -3.20 -52.90 58.51
CA LYS A 3 -4.17 -52.47 57.52
C LYS A 3 -3.49 -51.45 56.57
N VAL A 4 -3.50 -51.77 55.29
CA VAL A 4 -3.04 -50.87 54.22
C VAL A 4 -4.27 -50.07 53.73
N PHE A 5 -4.23 -48.75 53.86
CA PHE A 5 -5.18 -47.86 53.26
C PHE A 5 -4.74 -47.52 51.83
N PHE A 6 -5.58 -47.88 50.85
CA PHE A 6 -5.46 -47.41 49.45
C PHE A 6 -6.16 -46.06 49.35
N LEU A 7 -5.41 -44.98 49.06
CA LEU A 7 -5.96 -43.71 48.68
C LEU A 7 -6.21 -43.73 47.15
N PHE A 8 -7.47 -43.68 46.77
CA PHE A 8 -7.85 -43.42 45.36
C PHE A 8 -7.70 -41.93 45.06
N SER A 9 -6.69 -41.53 44.28
CA SER A 9 -6.56 -40.21 43.70
C SER A 9 -7.49 -40.13 42.47
N MET A 10 -8.59 -39.43 42.63
CA MET A 10 -9.50 -39.11 41.50
C MET A 10 -8.90 -37.99 40.68
N VAL A 11 -8.26 -38.34 39.57
CA VAL A 11 -7.75 -37.38 38.56
C VAL A 11 -8.97 -36.80 37.83
N TRP A 12 -9.24 -35.53 38.06
CA TRP A 12 -10.18 -34.76 37.25
C TRP A 12 -9.55 -34.47 35.89
N ILE A 13 -9.95 -35.23 34.88
CA ILE A 13 -9.69 -34.87 33.48
C ILE A 13 -10.73 -33.81 33.13
N VAL A 14 -10.38 -32.52 33.36
CA VAL A 14 -11.14 -31.42 32.82
C VAL A 14 -10.88 -31.34 31.33
N THR A 15 -11.89 -31.66 30.56
CA THR A 15 -11.89 -31.72 29.13
C THR A 15 -11.59 -30.37 28.50
N ILE A 16 -10.44 -30.23 27.84
CA ILE A 16 -10.07 -29.14 26.92
C ILE A 16 -10.90 -29.18 25.61
N ARG A 17 -12.05 -29.81 25.61
CA ARG A 17 -12.94 -29.86 24.43
C ARG A 17 -13.76 -28.57 24.17
N GLY A 18 -13.95 -27.73 25.18
CA GLY A 18 -14.76 -26.50 25.04
C GLY A 18 -14.06 -25.36 24.30
N GLN A 19 -12.76 -25.17 24.48
CA GLN A 19 -12.03 -24.05 23.87
C GLN A 19 -11.80 -24.23 22.36
N ASN A 20 -11.52 -25.44 21.89
CA ASN A 20 -11.32 -25.71 20.46
C ASN A 20 -12.60 -25.57 19.63
N SER A 21 -13.75 -25.94 20.15
CA SER A 21 -15.04 -25.82 19.44
C SER A 21 -15.51 -24.36 19.35
N PHE A 22 -15.28 -23.56 20.39
CA PHE A 22 -15.61 -22.12 20.39
C PHE A 22 -14.74 -21.33 19.41
N SER A 23 -13.42 -21.56 19.41
CA SER A 23 -12.49 -20.95 18.47
C SER A 23 -12.81 -21.29 17.03
N THR A 24 -13.16 -22.53 16.74
CA THR A 24 -13.55 -23.00 15.39
C THR A 24 -14.86 -22.34 14.93
N HIS A 25 -15.85 -22.20 15.83
CA HIS A 25 -17.14 -21.58 15.50
C HIS A 25 -17.01 -20.08 15.18
N ILE A 26 -16.15 -19.36 15.91
CA ILE A 26 -15.87 -17.93 15.67
C ILE A 26 -15.15 -17.73 14.33
N ILE A 27 -14.18 -18.56 14.02
CA ILE A 27 -13.45 -18.51 12.74
C ILE A 27 -14.41 -18.78 11.56
N HIS A 28 -15.27 -19.77 11.65
CA HIS A 28 -16.29 -20.04 10.63
C HIS A 28 -17.27 -18.87 10.47
N SER A 29 -17.66 -18.21 11.56
CA SER A 29 -18.54 -17.04 11.50
C SER A 29 -17.84 -15.85 10.80
N LEU A 30 -16.57 -15.56 11.11
CA LEU A 30 -15.79 -14.51 10.47
C LEU A 30 -15.61 -14.81 8.97
N GLU A 31 -15.15 -16.00 8.63
CA GLU A 31 -14.94 -16.43 7.25
C GLU A 31 -16.21 -16.29 6.42
N SER A 32 -17.35 -16.77 6.92
CA SER A 32 -18.65 -16.69 6.23
C SER A 32 -19.06 -15.23 5.94
N LYS A 33 -18.84 -14.32 6.88
CA LYS A 33 -19.14 -12.89 6.68
C LYS A 33 -18.22 -12.25 5.66
N ILE A 34 -16.91 -12.52 5.74
CA ILE A 34 -15.93 -12.06 4.76
C ILE A 34 -16.25 -12.60 3.37
N ASP A 35 -16.55 -13.89 3.27
CA ASP A 35 -16.97 -14.54 2.03
C ASP A 35 -18.18 -13.82 1.40
N SER A 36 -19.20 -13.54 2.20
CA SER A 36 -20.41 -12.84 1.75
C SER A 36 -20.09 -11.45 1.19
N ILE A 37 -19.27 -10.66 1.90
CA ILE A 37 -18.90 -9.30 1.48
C ILE A 37 -18.09 -9.35 0.18
N VAL A 38 -17.08 -10.23 0.09
CA VAL A 38 -16.20 -10.31 -1.09
C VAL A 38 -16.96 -10.83 -2.30
N GLN A 39 -17.81 -11.87 -2.12
CA GLN A 39 -18.62 -12.42 -3.21
C GLN A 39 -19.65 -11.40 -3.72
N ALA A 40 -20.27 -10.61 -2.84
CA ALA A 40 -21.12 -9.51 -3.25
C ALA A 40 -20.36 -8.50 -4.13
N GLY A 41 -19.09 -8.21 -3.80
CA GLY A 41 -18.23 -7.37 -4.62
C GLY A 41 -17.99 -7.94 -6.02
N ILE A 42 -17.68 -9.23 -6.13
CA ILE A 42 -17.47 -9.94 -7.41
C ILE A 42 -18.76 -9.97 -8.25
N GLN A 43 -19.87 -10.34 -7.64
CA GLN A 43 -21.19 -10.43 -8.32
C GLN A 43 -21.64 -9.06 -8.87
N ASN A 44 -21.38 -8.00 -8.14
CA ASN A 44 -21.68 -6.62 -8.56
C ASN A 44 -20.57 -6.00 -9.42
N LYS A 45 -19.62 -6.78 -9.91
CA LYS A 45 -18.50 -6.34 -10.76
C LYS A 45 -17.67 -5.21 -10.17
N ALA A 46 -17.51 -5.19 -8.84
CA ALA A 46 -16.61 -4.25 -8.17
C ALA A 46 -15.14 -4.56 -8.47
N TYR A 47 -14.84 -5.83 -8.64
CA TYR A 47 -13.56 -6.42 -9.06
C TYR A 47 -13.79 -7.88 -9.48
N PRO A 48 -12.95 -8.44 -10.36
CA PRO A 48 -13.08 -9.86 -10.76
C PRO A 48 -12.52 -10.82 -9.71
N GLY A 49 -11.55 -10.40 -8.89
CA GLY A 49 -10.98 -11.22 -7.83
C GLY A 49 -10.26 -10.38 -6.77
N ALA A 50 -9.97 -11.01 -5.64
CA ALA A 50 -9.37 -10.36 -4.49
C ALA A 50 -8.55 -11.32 -3.63
N GLN A 51 -7.67 -10.75 -2.78
CA GLN A 51 -7.08 -11.42 -1.62
C GLN A 51 -7.48 -10.67 -0.35
N VAL A 52 -7.83 -11.40 0.71
CA VAL A 52 -8.10 -10.86 2.03
C VAL A 52 -7.22 -11.57 3.05
N LEU A 53 -6.49 -10.79 3.86
CA LEU A 53 -5.80 -11.32 5.02
C LEU A 53 -6.19 -10.48 6.24
N ILE A 54 -6.57 -11.18 7.31
CA ILE A 54 -6.89 -10.60 8.61
C ILE A 54 -5.98 -11.23 9.65
N PHE A 55 -5.27 -10.38 10.37
CA PHE A 55 -4.43 -10.74 11.50
C PHE A 55 -4.98 -10.09 12.76
N LYS A 56 -5.07 -10.84 13.84
CA LYS A 56 -5.53 -10.33 15.13
C LYS A 56 -5.01 -11.18 16.28
N HIS A 57 -4.60 -10.53 17.38
CA HIS A 57 -4.06 -11.19 18.58
C HIS A 57 -3.04 -12.28 18.21
N ASP A 58 -1.92 -11.85 17.64
CA ASP A 58 -0.75 -12.66 17.26
C ASP A 58 -1.00 -13.85 16.33
N SER A 59 -2.15 -13.88 15.64
CA SER A 59 -2.44 -14.95 14.68
C SER A 59 -3.16 -14.47 13.42
N VAL A 60 -2.90 -15.16 12.31
CA VAL A 60 -3.67 -15.01 11.08
C VAL A 60 -5.04 -15.66 11.28
N ARG A 61 -6.10 -14.85 11.24
CA ARG A 61 -7.48 -15.30 11.36
C ARG A 61 -8.09 -15.71 10.02
N LEU A 62 -7.64 -15.08 8.94
CA LEU A 62 -8.05 -15.37 7.58
C LEU A 62 -6.92 -15.04 6.61
N ASN A 63 -6.65 -15.92 5.64
CA ASN A 63 -5.81 -15.64 4.47
C ASN A 63 -6.41 -16.37 3.28
N LYS A 64 -7.22 -15.66 2.47
CA LYS A 64 -8.06 -16.28 1.45
C LYS A 64 -8.08 -15.47 0.16
N SER A 65 -8.08 -16.20 -0.96
CA SER A 65 -8.21 -15.67 -2.31
C SER A 65 -9.57 -15.97 -2.89
N TYR A 66 -10.08 -15.05 -3.75
CA TYR A 66 -11.42 -15.09 -4.29
C TYR A 66 -11.42 -14.74 -5.77
N GLY A 67 -12.31 -15.38 -6.52
CA GLY A 67 -12.59 -15.05 -7.92
C GLY A 67 -11.44 -15.34 -8.87
N PHE A 68 -11.29 -14.46 -9.86
CA PHE A 68 -10.40 -14.68 -11.00
C PHE A 68 -9.61 -13.41 -11.32
N HIS A 69 -8.57 -13.54 -12.15
CA HIS A 69 -7.79 -12.39 -12.63
C HIS A 69 -8.65 -11.40 -13.43
N THR A 70 -9.59 -11.95 -14.20
CA THR A 70 -10.46 -11.20 -15.12
C THR A 70 -11.87 -11.80 -15.11
N TYR A 71 -12.84 -11.08 -15.70
CA TYR A 71 -14.23 -11.56 -15.75
C TYR A 71 -14.50 -12.70 -16.76
N ASP A 72 -13.49 -13.14 -17.52
CA ASP A 72 -13.56 -14.34 -18.36
C ASP A 72 -13.46 -15.64 -17.54
N SER A 73 -13.06 -15.53 -16.27
CA SER A 73 -13.00 -16.64 -15.30
C SER A 73 -12.04 -17.76 -15.68
N ILE A 74 -10.94 -17.44 -16.37
CA ILE A 74 -9.94 -18.44 -16.80
C ILE A 74 -8.91 -18.70 -15.68
N VAL A 75 -8.25 -17.64 -15.17
CA VAL A 75 -7.18 -17.77 -14.16
C VAL A 75 -7.76 -17.44 -12.79
N ARG A 76 -7.83 -18.43 -11.89
CA ARG A 76 -8.24 -18.20 -10.49
C ARG A 76 -7.20 -17.37 -9.75
N VAL A 77 -7.67 -16.55 -8.82
CA VAL A 77 -6.76 -15.85 -7.89
C VAL A 77 -6.29 -16.84 -6.83
N GLU A 78 -4.97 -16.86 -6.62
CA GLU A 78 -4.33 -17.66 -5.57
C GLU A 78 -3.55 -16.77 -4.61
N ASN A 79 -3.26 -17.27 -3.39
CA ASN A 79 -2.59 -16.47 -2.34
C ASN A 79 -1.17 -16.01 -2.70
N HIS A 80 -0.53 -16.63 -3.68
CA HIS A 80 0.78 -16.23 -4.17
C HIS A 80 0.74 -15.17 -5.28
N HIS A 81 -0.42 -14.88 -5.87
CA HIS A 81 -0.54 -13.92 -6.97
C HIS A 81 -0.31 -12.47 -6.51
N LEU A 82 0.33 -11.69 -7.37
CA LEU A 82 0.76 -10.33 -7.09
C LEU A 82 -0.25 -9.31 -7.63
N TYR A 83 -0.57 -8.33 -6.79
CA TYR A 83 -1.41 -7.19 -7.14
C TYR A 83 -0.60 -5.89 -7.21
N ASP A 84 -0.94 -5.02 -8.15
CA ASP A 84 -0.43 -3.64 -8.17
C ASP A 84 -0.99 -2.86 -6.97
N LEU A 85 -0.12 -2.46 -6.07
CA LEU A 85 -0.47 -1.81 -4.81
C LEU A 85 -0.85 -0.34 -4.96
N ALA A 86 -0.60 0.27 -6.11
CA ALA A 86 -0.83 1.70 -6.35
C ALA A 86 -0.26 2.56 -5.20
N SER A 87 -1.07 3.44 -4.60
CA SER A 87 -0.60 4.37 -3.56
C SER A 87 -0.21 3.72 -2.23
N VAL A 88 -0.52 2.46 -1.98
CA VAL A 88 0.01 1.73 -0.82
C VAL A 88 1.55 1.66 -0.86
N THR A 89 2.14 1.76 -2.06
CA THR A 89 3.60 1.97 -2.25
C THR A 89 4.15 3.11 -1.40
N LYS A 90 3.37 4.17 -1.17
CA LYS A 90 3.85 5.33 -0.40
C LYS A 90 4.25 4.96 1.01
N ILE A 91 3.47 4.13 1.70
CA ILE A 91 3.75 3.74 3.09
C ILE A 91 4.68 2.53 3.18
N LEU A 92 4.59 1.58 2.25
CA LEU A 92 5.37 0.35 2.30
C LEU A 92 6.74 0.45 1.61
N ALA A 93 6.99 1.55 0.87
CA ALA A 93 8.29 1.83 0.26
C ALA A 93 8.81 3.22 0.65
N SER A 94 8.17 4.29 0.20
CA SER A 94 8.75 5.64 0.33
C SER A 94 8.82 6.14 1.76
N THR A 95 7.73 6.03 2.52
CA THR A 95 7.71 6.44 3.93
C THR A 95 8.56 5.49 4.76
N LEU A 96 8.52 4.19 4.47
CA LEU A 96 9.36 3.19 5.13
C LEU A 96 10.85 3.50 4.96
N ALA A 97 11.30 3.74 3.71
CA ALA A 97 12.69 4.15 3.45
C ALA A 97 13.02 5.49 4.11
N PHE A 98 12.08 6.44 4.09
CA PHE A 98 12.30 7.76 4.69
C PHE A 98 12.39 7.69 6.23
N MET A 99 11.60 6.85 6.90
CA MET A 99 11.74 6.59 8.34
C MET A 99 13.14 6.06 8.67
N LYS A 100 13.67 5.14 7.87
CA LYS A 100 15.03 4.64 8.03
C LYS A 100 16.09 5.73 7.83
N LEU A 101 15.94 6.55 6.79
CA LEU A 101 16.83 7.71 6.59
C LEU A 101 16.70 8.74 7.71
N TYR A 102 15.50 8.95 8.25
CA TYR A 102 15.27 9.83 9.40
C TYR A 102 16.09 9.40 10.60
N GLU A 103 16.13 8.11 10.90
CA GLU A 103 16.94 7.55 11.99
C GLU A 103 18.44 7.62 11.72
N ASP A 104 18.85 7.18 10.52
CA ASP A 104 20.28 6.99 10.21
C ASP A 104 21.02 8.33 9.97
N TYR A 105 20.32 9.35 9.45
CA TYR A 105 20.91 10.63 9.07
C TYR A 105 20.40 11.80 9.92
N ASN A 106 19.65 11.55 11.00
CA ASN A 106 19.09 12.56 11.89
C ASN A 106 18.37 13.69 11.13
N ILE A 107 17.47 13.31 10.20
CA ILE A 107 16.75 14.29 9.37
C ILE A 107 15.77 15.08 10.25
N ASP A 108 15.93 16.40 10.33
CA ASP A 108 14.95 17.27 10.98
C ASP A 108 13.74 17.48 10.06
N LEU A 109 12.57 17.03 10.50
CA LEU A 109 11.31 17.12 9.73
C LEU A 109 10.83 18.57 9.51
N ASN A 110 11.26 19.50 10.36
CA ASN A 110 10.97 20.93 10.23
C ASN A 110 11.93 21.65 9.27
N ARG A 111 13.01 20.98 8.85
CA ARG A 111 13.89 21.51 7.83
C ARG A 111 13.22 21.50 6.46
N LYS A 112 13.69 22.43 5.62
CA LYS A 112 13.21 22.57 4.25
C LYS A 112 13.60 21.33 3.41
N VAL A 113 12.65 20.78 2.68
CA VAL A 113 12.92 19.70 1.72
C VAL A 113 14.01 20.11 0.72
N SER A 114 14.10 21.41 0.39
CA SER A 114 15.11 21.97 -0.53
C SER A 114 16.56 21.86 -0.03
N ASP A 115 16.78 21.70 1.27
CA ASP A 115 18.12 21.53 1.83
C ASP A 115 18.67 20.13 1.50
N TYR A 116 17.78 19.15 1.40
CA TYR A 116 18.10 17.77 1.07
C TYR A 116 17.94 17.45 -0.44
N ILE A 117 16.96 18.10 -1.09
CA ILE A 117 16.62 17.90 -2.52
C ILE A 117 16.87 19.20 -3.30
N PRO A 118 18.10 19.42 -3.81
CA PRO A 118 18.46 20.65 -4.50
C PRO A 118 17.60 20.99 -5.73
N LEU A 119 16.92 19.98 -6.31
CA LEU A 119 16.02 20.15 -7.45
C LEU A 119 15.01 21.28 -7.24
N ILE A 120 14.50 21.45 -6.01
CA ILE A 120 13.45 22.43 -5.69
C ILE A 120 13.95 23.70 -5.01
N LYS A 121 15.28 23.86 -4.79
CA LYS A 121 15.88 24.98 -4.07
C LYS A 121 15.51 26.36 -4.65
N ASN A 122 15.47 26.47 -5.98
CA ASN A 122 15.14 27.71 -6.68
C ASN A 122 13.74 27.66 -7.29
N THR A 123 12.75 27.27 -6.50
CA THR A 123 11.34 27.17 -6.93
C THR A 123 10.39 27.70 -5.85
N ASN A 124 9.10 27.78 -6.18
CA ASN A 124 8.05 28.10 -5.21
C ASN A 124 7.88 27.05 -4.09
N LYS A 125 8.56 25.91 -4.18
CA LYS A 125 8.55 24.82 -3.19
C LYS A 125 9.71 24.90 -2.19
N LYS A 126 10.60 25.86 -2.35
CA LYS A 126 11.87 25.96 -1.59
C LYS A 126 11.69 26.00 -0.07
N ASN A 127 10.57 26.51 0.41
CA ASN A 127 10.31 26.69 1.84
C ASN A 127 9.49 25.54 2.47
N SER A 128 8.97 24.61 1.67
CA SER A 128 8.20 23.48 2.21
C SER A 128 9.06 22.57 3.09
N THR A 129 8.57 22.21 4.27
CA THR A 129 9.21 21.27 5.20
C THR A 129 8.79 19.82 4.91
N PHE A 130 9.55 18.86 5.43
CA PHE A 130 9.13 17.44 5.32
C PHE A 130 7.80 17.19 6.07
N MET A 131 7.62 17.83 7.23
CA MET A 131 6.38 17.77 8.01
C MET A 131 5.17 18.14 7.16
N GLU A 132 5.21 19.30 6.47
CA GLU A 132 4.11 19.79 5.63
C GLU A 132 3.87 18.90 4.39
N VAL A 133 4.94 18.42 3.75
CA VAL A 133 4.78 17.68 2.49
C VAL A 133 4.32 16.24 2.73
N LEU A 134 4.85 15.57 3.78
CA LEU A 134 4.44 14.21 4.14
C LEU A 134 3.00 14.16 4.68
N SER A 135 2.54 15.22 5.36
CA SER A 135 1.15 15.35 5.81
C SER A 135 0.21 15.95 4.77
N HIS A 136 0.70 16.22 3.54
CA HIS A 136 -0.08 16.79 2.44
C HIS A 136 -0.65 18.19 2.71
N GLN A 137 0.10 19.04 3.43
CA GLN A 137 -0.31 20.39 3.83
C GLN A 137 0.56 21.51 3.21
N ALA A 138 1.54 21.13 2.37
CA ALA A 138 2.44 22.07 1.69
C ALA A 138 1.84 22.76 0.47
N GLY A 139 0.58 22.52 0.13
CA GLY A 139 -0.09 23.12 -1.03
C GLY A 139 0.42 22.67 -2.41
N TRP A 140 1.16 21.55 -2.47
CA TRP A 140 1.63 21.00 -3.74
C TRP A 140 0.49 20.37 -4.53
N LEU A 141 0.55 20.44 -5.86
CA LEU A 141 -0.45 19.82 -6.72
C LEU A 141 -0.63 18.33 -6.43
N PRO A 142 -1.85 17.78 -6.52
CA PRO A 142 -2.13 16.36 -6.32
C PRO A 142 -1.33 15.46 -7.24
N TYR A 143 -1.36 15.73 -8.55
CA TYR A 143 -0.64 14.97 -9.58
C TYR A 143 -0.45 15.78 -10.87
N ILE A 144 0.36 15.25 -11.79
CA ILE A 144 0.60 15.83 -13.11
C ILE A 144 0.27 14.77 -14.16
N GLU A 145 -0.60 15.11 -15.09
CA GLU A 145 -0.99 14.22 -16.20
C GLU A 145 0.14 14.09 -17.24
N HIS A 146 1.22 13.43 -16.87
CA HIS A 146 2.40 13.23 -17.74
C HIS A 146 2.06 12.50 -19.03
N GLN A 147 1.14 11.53 -18.97
CA GLN A 147 0.70 10.70 -20.10
C GLN A 147 0.07 11.53 -21.22
N LYS A 148 -0.64 12.62 -20.93
CA LYS A 148 -1.22 13.52 -21.96
C LYS A 148 -0.18 14.17 -22.86
N THR A 149 1.08 14.17 -22.45
CA THR A 149 2.16 14.88 -23.16
C THR A 149 3.04 13.98 -24.01
N VAL A 150 2.86 12.67 -23.97
CA VAL A 150 3.70 11.71 -24.72
C VAL A 150 3.24 11.51 -26.16
N ARG A 151 2.00 11.90 -26.48
CA ARG A 151 1.43 11.82 -27.82
C ARG A 151 1.20 13.20 -28.42
N ARG A 152 1.22 13.25 -29.76
CA ARG A 152 0.77 14.42 -30.53
C ARG A 152 -0.75 14.41 -30.65
N LYS A 153 -1.35 15.50 -31.11
CA LYS A 153 -2.83 15.60 -31.35
C LYS A 153 -3.34 14.49 -32.28
N ASN A 154 -2.52 14.07 -33.26
CA ASN A 154 -2.84 12.98 -34.19
C ASN A 154 -2.61 11.55 -33.61
N GLY A 155 -2.41 11.42 -32.30
CA GLY A 155 -2.19 10.14 -31.63
C GLY A 155 -0.80 9.53 -31.74
N LYS A 156 0.06 10.01 -32.64
CA LYS A 156 1.45 9.50 -32.79
C LYS A 156 2.29 9.83 -31.56
N LEU A 157 3.21 8.94 -31.19
CA LEU A 157 4.15 9.17 -30.12
C LEU A 157 5.07 10.36 -30.45
N LYS A 158 5.36 11.20 -29.45
CA LYS A 158 6.37 12.24 -29.59
C LYS A 158 7.76 11.65 -29.50
N GLY A 159 8.65 12.09 -30.35
CA GLY A 159 10.07 11.75 -30.24
C GLY A 159 10.63 12.08 -28.86
N ARG A 160 11.60 11.33 -28.39
CA ARG A 160 12.19 11.42 -27.03
C ARG A 160 11.18 11.25 -25.89
N THR A 161 10.15 10.43 -26.10
CA THR A 161 9.19 10.00 -25.07
C THR A 161 9.10 8.49 -25.00
N LEU A 162 8.42 7.86 -25.94
CA LEU A 162 8.19 6.43 -26.03
C LEU A 162 8.51 5.90 -27.42
N SER A 163 8.87 4.62 -27.50
CA SER A 163 9.06 3.84 -28.73
C SER A 163 8.48 2.44 -28.57
N SER A 164 8.04 1.85 -29.67
CA SER A 164 7.71 0.41 -29.73
C SER A 164 8.94 -0.49 -29.91
N ILE A 165 10.12 0.09 -30.14
CA ILE A 165 11.36 -0.65 -30.31
C ILE A 165 12.31 -0.28 -29.19
N GLN A 166 12.79 -1.30 -28.46
CA GLN A 166 13.83 -1.16 -27.45
C GLN A 166 15.19 -0.93 -28.14
N ASN A 167 15.96 0.03 -27.63
CA ASN A 167 17.32 0.33 -28.08
C ASN A 167 18.06 1.21 -27.07
N ASN A 168 19.29 1.64 -27.33
CA ASN A 168 20.12 2.44 -26.43
C ASN A 168 19.53 3.79 -25.99
N ARG A 169 18.45 4.27 -26.60
CA ARG A 169 17.73 5.49 -26.22
C ARG A 169 16.45 5.20 -25.44
N TYR A 170 15.82 4.06 -25.73
CA TYR A 170 14.56 3.61 -25.13
C TYR A 170 14.82 2.31 -24.37
N THR A 171 15.21 2.46 -23.10
CA THR A 171 15.85 1.38 -22.33
C THR A 171 14.93 0.72 -21.31
N LYS A 172 13.94 1.45 -20.81
CA LYS A 172 13.05 0.95 -19.75
C LYS A 172 11.68 0.60 -20.33
N PRO A 173 11.13 -0.57 -20.07
CA PRO A 173 9.77 -0.92 -20.51
C PRO A 173 8.72 -0.12 -19.73
N LEU A 174 7.64 0.20 -20.42
CA LEU A 174 6.39 0.72 -19.89
C LEU A 174 5.29 -0.34 -20.02
N THR A 175 5.40 -1.16 -21.04
CA THR A 175 4.66 -2.40 -21.31
C THR A 175 5.59 -3.34 -22.06
N ASP A 176 5.11 -4.54 -22.42
CA ASP A 176 5.90 -5.48 -23.23
C ASP A 176 6.31 -4.92 -24.60
N SER A 177 5.58 -3.94 -25.12
CA SER A 177 5.77 -3.37 -26.46
C SER A 177 6.03 -1.86 -26.50
N LEU A 178 6.16 -1.21 -25.32
CA LEU A 178 6.45 0.22 -25.24
C LEU A 178 7.63 0.47 -24.30
N PHE A 179 8.58 1.28 -24.77
CA PHE A 179 9.81 1.58 -24.05
C PHE A 179 9.99 3.09 -23.87
N ILE A 180 10.50 3.48 -22.71
CA ILE A 180 10.66 4.87 -22.27
C ILE A 180 12.02 5.39 -22.68
N HIS A 181 12.08 6.60 -23.24
CA HIS A 181 13.32 7.29 -23.52
C HIS A 181 14.08 7.61 -22.22
N LYS A 182 15.37 7.26 -22.17
CA LYS A 182 16.23 7.39 -20.99
C LYS A 182 16.24 8.78 -20.33
N SER A 183 15.94 9.85 -21.06
CA SER A 183 15.88 11.21 -20.52
C SER A 183 14.49 11.60 -19.99
N TYR A 184 13.49 10.70 -20.00
CA TYR A 184 12.11 11.10 -19.66
C TYR A 184 11.94 11.44 -18.18
N LYS A 185 12.63 10.74 -17.26
CA LYS A 185 12.70 11.09 -15.83
C LYS A 185 13.04 12.58 -15.63
N LYS A 186 14.03 13.11 -16.38
CA LYS A 186 14.38 14.54 -16.32
C LYS A 186 13.23 15.48 -16.73
N LYS A 187 12.32 15.03 -17.61
CA LYS A 187 11.13 15.82 -17.98
C LYS A 187 10.10 15.83 -16.84
N ILE A 188 9.88 14.69 -16.20
CA ILE A 188 8.99 14.58 -15.03
C ILE A 188 9.49 15.53 -13.93
N MET A 189 10.76 15.42 -13.55
CA MET A 189 11.36 16.26 -12.50
C MET A 189 11.25 17.75 -12.82
N ARG A 190 11.48 18.15 -14.10
CA ARG A 190 11.31 19.52 -14.55
C ARG A 190 9.88 20.03 -14.44
N ARG A 191 8.88 19.17 -14.64
CA ARG A 191 7.47 19.53 -14.47
C ARG A 191 7.10 19.69 -13.02
N ILE A 192 7.49 18.74 -12.14
CA ILE A 192 7.29 18.86 -10.69
C ILE A 192 7.83 20.21 -10.20
N LYS A 193 9.03 20.55 -10.60
CA LYS A 193 9.69 21.83 -10.30
C LYS A 193 8.83 23.06 -10.62
N ARG A 194 8.07 23.02 -11.72
CA ARG A 194 7.31 24.15 -12.29
C ARG A 194 5.84 24.19 -11.87
N THR A 195 5.35 23.19 -11.13
CA THR A 195 3.95 23.22 -10.67
C THR A 195 3.72 24.35 -9.68
N PRO A 196 2.53 24.98 -9.67
CA PRO A 196 2.17 25.94 -8.66
C PRO A 196 2.14 25.31 -7.26
N VAL A 197 2.24 26.16 -6.25
CA VAL A 197 1.95 25.86 -4.85
C VAL A 197 0.80 26.76 -4.45
N GLU A 198 -0.25 26.20 -3.91
CA GLU A 198 -1.49 26.89 -3.58
C GLU A 198 -2.01 26.39 -2.24
N LYS A 199 -2.66 27.26 -1.46
CA LYS A 199 -3.34 26.85 -0.22
C LYS A 199 -2.42 26.12 0.78
N ILE A 200 -1.26 26.71 1.07
CA ILE A 200 -0.37 26.21 2.13
C ILE A 200 -1.13 26.23 3.45
N GLY A 201 -0.99 25.16 4.25
CA GLY A 201 -1.72 25.00 5.51
C GLY A 201 -3.05 24.27 5.38
N GLU A 202 -3.62 24.13 4.16
CA GLU A 202 -4.80 23.31 3.93
C GLU A 202 -4.41 21.88 3.50
N TYR A 203 -5.21 20.89 3.92
CA TYR A 203 -5.04 19.52 3.47
C TYR A 203 -5.30 19.40 1.97
N ARG A 204 -4.30 18.94 1.23
CA ARG A 204 -4.41 18.63 -0.20
C ARG A 204 -3.54 17.45 -0.56
N TYR A 205 -4.13 16.26 -0.70
CA TYR A 205 -3.39 15.07 -1.04
C TYR A 205 -2.51 15.26 -2.29
N SER A 206 -1.20 15.08 -2.14
CA SER A 206 -0.22 15.25 -3.22
C SER A 206 0.74 14.06 -3.30
N GLY A 207 0.92 13.53 -4.51
CA GLY A 207 1.92 12.49 -4.77
C GLY A 207 3.31 13.04 -5.15
N LEU A 208 3.49 14.37 -5.27
CA LEU A 208 4.68 14.93 -5.91
C LEU A 208 5.97 14.74 -5.12
N LEU A 209 5.94 14.79 -3.77
CA LEU A 209 7.11 14.49 -2.96
C LEU A 209 7.61 13.06 -3.21
N PHE A 210 6.69 12.13 -3.30
CA PHE A 210 7.02 10.71 -3.44
C PHE A 210 7.78 10.38 -4.74
N PHE A 211 7.69 11.22 -5.77
CA PHE A 211 8.59 11.12 -6.94
C PHE A 211 10.03 11.53 -6.65
N LEU A 212 10.25 12.34 -5.60
CA LEU A 212 11.56 12.88 -5.25
C LEU A 212 12.26 12.03 -4.17
N LEU A 213 11.52 11.29 -3.37
CA LEU A 213 12.08 10.47 -2.28
C LEU A 213 13.05 9.38 -2.77
N PRO A 214 12.82 8.67 -3.90
CA PRO A 214 13.82 7.75 -4.42
C PRO A 214 15.18 8.40 -4.67
N ASP A 215 15.22 9.59 -5.27
CA ASP A 215 16.47 10.33 -5.51
C ASP A 215 17.14 10.77 -4.19
N LEU A 216 16.37 11.03 -3.14
CA LEU A 216 16.89 11.33 -1.80
C LEU A 216 17.52 10.08 -1.16
N VAL A 217 16.85 8.92 -1.26
CA VAL A 217 17.39 7.64 -0.79
C VAL A 217 18.71 7.34 -1.50
N GLU A 218 18.73 7.39 -2.82
CA GLU A 218 19.93 7.15 -3.63
C GLU A 218 21.07 8.11 -3.25
N LYS A 219 20.76 9.38 -3.01
CA LYS A 219 21.77 10.40 -2.64
C LYS A 219 22.39 10.15 -1.27
N LEU A 220 21.60 9.77 -0.27
CA LEU A 220 22.08 9.63 1.11
C LEU A 220 22.71 8.26 1.37
N SER A 221 22.12 7.19 0.85
CA SER A 221 22.58 5.82 1.10
C SER A 221 23.61 5.30 0.09
N GLY A 222 23.67 5.89 -1.11
CA GLY A 222 24.47 5.36 -2.23
C GLY A 222 23.84 4.15 -2.92
N GLN A 223 22.69 3.65 -2.46
CA GLN A 223 21.97 2.52 -3.03
C GLN A 223 20.80 3.00 -3.88
N SER A 224 20.40 2.24 -4.92
CA SER A 224 19.13 2.51 -5.60
C SER A 224 17.96 2.30 -4.66
N PHE A 225 16.83 2.97 -4.92
CA PHE A 225 15.67 2.97 -4.03
C PHE A 225 15.12 1.57 -3.75
N ASP A 226 15.04 0.72 -4.74
CA ASP A 226 14.62 -0.67 -4.62
C ASP A 226 15.65 -1.51 -3.85
N GLN A 227 16.95 -1.38 -4.15
CA GLN A 227 18.02 -2.07 -3.41
C GLN A 227 18.08 -1.67 -1.94
N PHE A 228 17.84 -0.38 -1.63
CA PHE A 228 17.78 0.09 -0.25
C PHE A 228 16.64 -0.59 0.53
N LEU A 229 15.45 -0.70 -0.07
CA LEU A 229 14.31 -1.37 0.54
C LEU A 229 14.54 -2.88 0.69
N ASP A 230 15.08 -3.53 -0.35
CA ASP A 230 15.42 -4.95 -0.30
C ASP A 230 16.41 -5.22 0.84
N SER A 231 17.54 -4.52 0.91
CA SER A 231 18.59 -4.78 1.89
C SER A 231 18.24 -4.42 3.35
N HIS A 232 17.43 -3.40 3.58
CA HIS A 232 17.09 -2.94 4.94
C HIS A 232 15.84 -3.59 5.51
N PHE A 233 14.89 -4.01 4.64
CA PHE A 233 13.59 -4.50 5.08
C PHE A 233 13.19 -5.83 4.43
N TYR A 234 13.09 -5.90 3.09
CA TYR A 234 12.40 -7.01 2.46
C TYR A 234 13.16 -8.33 2.57
N ASP A 235 14.47 -8.35 2.26
CA ASP A 235 15.30 -9.55 2.38
C ASP A 235 15.49 -9.98 3.85
N PRO A 236 15.83 -9.06 4.80
CA PRO A 236 15.97 -9.44 6.20
C PRO A 236 14.70 -9.93 6.88
N MET A 237 13.52 -9.60 6.34
CA MET A 237 12.21 -10.07 6.79
C MET A 237 11.74 -11.32 6.03
N GLY A 238 12.54 -11.85 5.11
CA GLY A 238 12.17 -12.97 4.25
C GLY A 238 10.94 -12.68 3.38
N ILE A 239 10.81 -11.47 2.86
CA ILE A 239 9.70 -11.06 2.00
C ILE A 239 10.06 -11.35 0.54
N GLU A 240 9.52 -12.41 -0.03
CA GLU A 240 9.88 -12.86 -1.38
C GLU A 240 8.99 -12.28 -2.48
N ARG A 241 7.72 -11.99 -2.15
CA ARG A 241 6.69 -11.57 -3.13
C ARG A 241 6.23 -10.13 -2.92
N LEU A 242 7.21 -9.24 -2.85
CA LEU A 242 7.06 -7.79 -2.82
C LEU A 242 8.16 -7.18 -3.70
N THR A 243 7.80 -6.52 -4.80
CA THR A 243 8.80 -6.03 -5.75
C THR A 243 8.25 -4.93 -6.64
N PHE A 244 9.14 -4.12 -7.19
CA PHE A 244 8.89 -3.30 -8.37
C PHE A 244 9.06 -4.13 -9.65
N ASN A 245 8.34 -3.76 -10.72
CA ASN A 245 8.46 -4.39 -12.04
C ASN A 245 8.40 -5.93 -11.99
N PRO A 246 7.32 -6.53 -11.47
CA PRO A 246 7.24 -7.98 -11.21
C PRO A 246 7.45 -8.82 -12.46
N SER A 247 7.18 -8.31 -13.67
CA SER A 247 7.42 -9.04 -14.93
C SER A 247 8.88 -9.46 -15.18
N PHE A 248 9.83 -8.92 -14.41
CA PHE A 248 11.23 -9.36 -14.45
C PHE A 248 11.55 -10.52 -13.50
N LYS A 249 10.67 -10.78 -12.53
CA LYS A 249 10.92 -11.77 -11.46
C LYS A 249 9.91 -12.92 -11.45
N PHE A 250 8.70 -12.68 -11.96
CA PHE A 250 7.58 -13.62 -11.86
C PHE A 250 6.91 -13.84 -13.21
N PRO A 251 6.38 -15.05 -13.48
CA PRO A 251 5.56 -15.31 -14.66
C PRO A 251 4.29 -14.46 -14.62
N LYS A 252 3.77 -14.10 -15.79
CA LYS A 252 2.58 -13.23 -15.90
C LYS A 252 1.33 -13.84 -15.28
N GLU A 253 1.23 -15.15 -15.32
CA GLU A 253 0.13 -15.93 -14.76
C GLU A 253 0.01 -15.76 -13.24
N GLU A 254 1.10 -15.34 -12.58
CA GLU A 254 1.13 -15.03 -11.15
C GLU A 254 0.90 -13.55 -10.83
N ILE A 255 0.70 -12.71 -11.85
CA ILE A 255 0.49 -11.27 -11.67
C ILE A 255 -0.91 -10.92 -12.12
N VAL A 256 -1.71 -10.32 -11.24
CA VAL A 256 -3.08 -9.93 -11.57
C VAL A 256 -3.08 -8.70 -12.48
N PRO A 257 -3.75 -8.75 -13.66
CA PRO A 257 -3.83 -7.61 -14.56
C PRO A 257 -4.68 -6.47 -13.94
N THR A 258 -4.40 -5.24 -14.34
CA THR A 258 -5.11 -4.07 -13.80
C THR A 258 -6.17 -3.54 -14.77
N GLU A 259 -5.82 -2.83 -15.82
CA GLU A 259 -6.74 -2.11 -16.68
C GLU A 259 -6.54 -2.42 -18.17
N LYS A 260 -7.60 -2.51 -18.94
CA LYS A 260 -7.54 -2.39 -20.41
C LYS A 260 -7.38 -0.91 -20.75
N ASP A 261 -6.14 -0.41 -20.66
CA ASP A 261 -5.84 1.03 -20.82
C ASP A 261 -6.12 1.51 -22.26
N SER A 262 -7.26 2.11 -22.45
CA SER A 262 -7.69 2.72 -23.72
C SER A 262 -7.17 4.14 -23.93
N LEU A 263 -6.63 4.78 -22.90
CA LEU A 263 -6.26 6.21 -22.94
C LEU A 263 -4.79 6.42 -23.30
N PHE A 264 -3.88 5.70 -22.65
CA PHE A 264 -2.45 5.96 -22.71
C PHE A 264 -1.68 4.85 -23.40
N ARG A 265 -1.65 3.62 -22.84
CA ARG A 265 -0.84 2.51 -23.34
C ARG A 265 -1.48 1.78 -24.52
N LYS A 266 -2.80 1.82 -24.62
CA LYS A 266 -3.60 1.13 -25.64
C LYS A 266 -3.46 -0.39 -25.61
N THR A 267 -3.30 -0.95 -24.41
CA THR A 267 -3.16 -2.39 -24.16
C THR A 267 -3.65 -2.75 -22.78
N LEU A 268 -3.78 -4.04 -22.47
CA LEU A 268 -3.95 -4.54 -21.12
C LEU A 268 -2.68 -4.24 -20.31
N VAL A 269 -2.83 -3.59 -19.17
CA VAL A 269 -1.75 -3.36 -18.20
C VAL A 269 -1.63 -4.59 -17.34
N HIS A 270 -0.60 -5.41 -17.59
CA HIS A 270 -0.36 -6.68 -16.94
C HIS A 270 1.12 -6.86 -16.63
N GLY A 271 1.45 -6.94 -15.34
CA GLY A 271 2.83 -7.04 -14.85
C GLY A 271 3.62 -5.72 -14.90
N TRP A 272 2.96 -4.62 -15.25
CA TRP A 272 3.50 -3.26 -15.27
C TRP A 272 2.64 -2.35 -14.42
N VAL A 273 3.28 -1.36 -13.75
CA VAL A 273 2.57 -0.44 -12.85
C VAL A 273 1.43 0.29 -13.55
N HIS A 274 0.26 0.33 -12.92
CA HIS A 274 -0.94 1.00 -13.45
C HIS A 274 -0.76 2.53 -13.52
N ASP A 275 -0.20 3.16 -12.47
CA ASP A 275 0.06 4.60 -12.45
C ASP A 275 0.94 5.03 -13.63
N GLU A 276 0.43 5.93 -14.46
CA GLU A 276 1.11 6.34 -15.70
C GLU A 276 2.41 7.08 -15.43
N ALA A 277 2.46 7.88 -14.36
CA ALA A 277 3.65 8.64 -14.03
C ALA A 277 4.75 7.74 -13.44
N ALA A 278 4.40 6.81 -12.56
CA ALA A 278 5.31 5.79 -12.06
C ALA A 278 5.82 4.90 -13.22
N GLY A 279 4.93 4.49 -14.13
CA GLY A 279 5.33 3.79 -15.34
C GLY A 279 6.33 4.58 -16.17
N LEU A 280 6.10 5.87 -16.39
CA LEU A 280 7.01 6.78 -17.09
C LEU A 280 8.33 7.06 -16.33
N MET A 281 8.42 6.74 -15.06
CA MET A 281 9.68 6.71 -14.28
C MET A 281 10.46 5.40 -14.48
N GLY A 282 9.85 4.40 -15.12
CA GLY A 282 10.43 3.07 -15.35
C GLY A 282 9.96 2.03 -14.33
N GLY A 283 8.82 2.26 -13.68
CA GLY A 283 8.18 1.34 -12.76
C GLY A 283 8.67 1.41 -11.32
N VAL A 284 9.92 1.82 -11.08
CA VAL A 284 10.45 2.09 -9.73
C VAL A 284 10.17 3.54 -9.38
N SER A 285 9.19 3.80 -8.53
CA SER A 285 8.79 5.14 -8.13
C SER A 285 8.23 5.15 -6.71
N GLY A 286 8.39 6.26 -6.01
CA GLY A 286 7.93 6.34 -4.62
C GLY A 286 6.43 6.58 -4.45
N ASN A 287 5.71 7.01 -5.49
CA ASN A 287 4.27 7.28 -5.41
C ASN A 287 3.41 6.02 -5.67
N ALA A 288 3.92 5.08 -6.44
CA ALA A 288 3.30 3.83 -6.86
C ALA A 288 4.36 2.91 -7.51
N GLY A 289 4.04 1.65 -7.75
CA GLY A 289 4.90 0.72 -8.49
C GLY A 289 5.25 -0.57 -7.77
N LEU A 290 4.98 -0.68 -6.46
CA LEU A 290 5.08 -1.96 -5.76
C LEU A 290 3.96 -2.90 -6.17
N PHE A 291 4.32 -4.17 -6.25
CA PHE A 291 3.42 -5.31 -6.38
C PHE A 291 3.68 -6.29 -5.24
N ALA A 292 2.63 -6.86 -4.70
CA ALA A 292 2.73 -7.88 -3.66
C ALA A 292 1.50 -8.78 -3.59
N ASN A 293 1.63 -9.87 -2.83
CA ASN A 293 0.52 -10.65 -2.31
C ASN A 293 0.24 -10.29 -0.84
N ALA A 294 -0.92 -10.72 -0.33
CA ALA A 294 -1.31 -10.39 1.03
C ALA A 294 -0.37 -10.97 2.09
N SER A 295 0.14 -12.18 1.90
CA SER A 295 1.05 -12.84 2.86
C SER A 295 2.39 -12.10 3.01
N SER A 296 2.95 -11.56 1.93
CA SER A 296 4.17 -10.76 1.99
C SER A 296 3.94 -9.43 2.70
N LEU A 297 2.80 -8.78 2.45
CA LEU A 297 2.45 -7.53 3.14
C LEU A 297 2.21 -7.73 4.63
N ALA A 298 1.70 -8.90 5.04
CA ALA A 298 1.43 -9.21 6.44
C ALA A 298 2.69 -9.08 7.32
N LYS A 299 3.87 -9.44 6.80
CA LYS A 299 5.14 -9.29 7.51
C LYS A 299 5.46 -7.82 7.82
N LEU A 300 5.30 -6.92 6.84
CA LEU A 300 5.50 -5.48 7.06
C LEU A 300 4.46 -4.89 8.02
N LEU A 301 3.18 -5.30 7.88
CA LEU A 301 2.14 -4.80 8.78
C LEU A 301 2.29 -5.36 10.20
N LYS A 302 2.81 -6.58 10.35
CA LYS A 302 3.19 -7.11 11.67
C LYS A 302 4.30 -6.29 12.30
N MET A 303 5.34 -5.96 11.54
CA MET A 303 6.42 -5.06 12.00
C MET A 303 5.85 -3.70 12.43
N PHE A 304 4.90 -3.12 11.69
CA PHE A 304 4.24 -1.88 12.09
C PHE A 304 3.40 -2.06 13.36
N LEU A 305 2.64 -3.16 13.48
CA LEU A 305 1.84 -3.46 14.67
C LEU A 305 2.70 -3.64 15.92
N ASP A 306 3.88 -4.24 15.77
CA ASP A 306 4.85 -4.53 16.83
C ASP A 306 5.86 -3.38 17.03
N CYS A 307 5.45 -2.14 16.80
CA CYS A 307 6.26 -0.95 17.07
C CYS A 307 7.66 -1.00 16.42
N GLY A 308 7.73 -1.49 15.18
CA GLY A 308 8.97 -1.53 14.39
C GLY A 308 9.78 -2.81 14.56
N GLN A 309 9.30 -3.80 15.31
CA GLN A 309 9.96 -5.10 15.53
C GLN A 309 9.33 -6.20 14.66
N PHE A 310 10.15 -7.12 14.17
CA PHE A 310 9.69 -8.34 13.50
C PHE A 310 10.65 -9.50 13.83
N GLU A 311 10.10 -10.64 14.30
CA GLU A 311 10.84 -11.85 14.67
C GLU A 311 12.07 -11.57 15.57
N GLY A 312 11.87 -10.71 16.60
CA GLY A 312 12.90 -10.35 17.58
C GLY A 312 13.92 -9.32 17.09
N LYS A 313 13.86 -8.88 15.82
CA LYS A 313 14.75 -7.86 15.26
C LYS A 313 14.05 -6.51 15.17
N GLN A 314 14.71 -5.44 15.63
CA GLN A 314 14.24 -4.06 15.47
C GLN A 314 14.64 -3.52 14.11
N PHE A 315 13.65 -3.11 13.30
CA PHE A 315 13.84 -2.51 11.97
C PHE A 315 13.71 -0.99 12.00
N LEU A 316 12.77 -0.49 12.82
CA LEU A 316 12.55 0.93 13.10
C LEU A 316 12.39 1.13 14.60
N LYS A 317 12.80 2.27 15.12
CA LYS A 317 12.56 2.62 16.52
C LYS A 317 11.08 2.82 16.79
N PRO A 318 10.54 2.42 17.95
CA PRO A 318 9.15 2.66 18.31
C PRO A 318 8.74 4.12 18.18
N GLU A 319 9.59 5.05 18.63
CA GLU A 319 9.34 6.49 18.62
C GLU A 319 9.25 7.04 17.19
N THR A 320 10.02 6.47 16.25
CA THR A 320 9.95 6.84 14.83
C THR A 320 8.62 6.40 14.24
N LEU A 321 8.20 5.16 14.49
CA LEU A 321 6.93 4.67 13.99
C LEU A 321 5.76 5.46 14.58
N GLU A 322 5.76 5.70 15.88
CA GLU A 322 4.74 6.52 16.56
C GLU A 322 4.66 7.93 15.96
N LEU A 323 5.81 8.61 15.78
CA LEU A 323 5.86 9.95 15.18
C LEU A 323 5.23 9.97 13.78
N PHE A 324 5.54 8.98 12.94
CA PHE A 324 5.05 8.96 11.56
C PHE A 324 3.59 8.52 11.43
N THR A 325 3.11 7.69 12.33
CA THR A 325 1.72 7.18 12.32
C THR A 325 0.76 8.02 13.15
N SER A 326 1.26 8.91 14.02
CA SER A 326 0.43 9.86 14.78
C SER A 326 -0.14 10.96 13.88
N ARG A 327 -1.26 11.54 14.28
CA ARG A 327 -1.87 12.68 13.60
C ARG A 327 -0.93 13.89 13.69
N THR A 328 -0.43 14.36 12.55
CA THR A 328 0.56 15.45 12.48
C THR A 328 0.01 16.78 13.02
N TYR A 329 -1.26 17.06 12.72
CA TYR A 329 -1.94 18.30 13.13
C TYR A 329 -3.24 17.97 13.88
N PRO A 330 -3.18 17.62 15.20
CA PRO A 330 -4.32 17.08 15.94
C PRO A 330 -5.50 18.07 16.07
N ASN A 331 -5.22 19.38 16.01
CA ASN A 331 -6.20 20.46 16.13
C ASN A 331 -6.71 20.99 14.78
N SER A 332 -6.56 20.24 13.71
CA SER A 332 -7.00 20.63 12.36
C SER A 332 -7.81 19.50 11.71
N ASP A 333 -8.50 19.83 10.61
CA ASP A 333 -9.23 18.85 9.79
C ASP A 333 -8.30 17.87 9.04
N ASN A 334 -6.99 18.10 9.07
CA ASN A 334 -6.02 17.21 8.45
C ASN A 334 -5.81 15.95 9.30
N ARG A 335 -6.40 14.85 8.86
CA ARG A 335 -6.29 13.56 9.58
C ARG A 335 -4.95 12.84 9.41
N ARG A 336 -4.04 13.33 8.55
CA ARG A 336 -2.81 12.60 8.17
C ARG A 336 -1.78 12.49 9.28
N GLY A 337 -1.11 11.33 9.31
CA GLY A 337 0.24 11.21 9.80
C GLY A 337 1.26 11.53 8.71
N LEU A 338 2.53 11.29 8.94
CA LEU A 338 3.59 11.54 7.98
C LEU A 338 3.67 10.41 6.94
N GLY A 339 2.99 10.62 5.82
CA GLY A 339 2.83 9.63 4.75
C GLY A 339 1.66 8.66 4.95
N PHE A 340 1.24 8.42 6.17
CA PHE A 340 0.13 7.52 6.51
C PHE A 340 -1.24 8.22 6.45
N ASP A 341 -2.27 7.45 6.15
CA ASP A 341 -3.66 7.86 6.31
C ASP A 341 -4.16 7.44 7.71
N LYS A 342 -5.07 8.22 8.27
CA LYS A 342 -5.68 7.97 9.58
C LYS A 342 -7.21 8.05 9.47
N PRO A 343 -7.95 7.53 10.44
CA PRO A 343 -9.40 7.64 10.45
C PRO A 343 -9.86 9.10 10.39
N SER A 344 -10.94 9.35 9.64
CA SER A 344 -11.64 10.62 9.74
C SER A 344 -12.30 10.73 11.13
N LEU A 345 -12.49 11.96 11.59
CA LEU A 345 -13.19 12.26 12.85
C LEU A 345 -14.60 12.81 12.58
N ASP A 346 -15.21 12.38 11.48
CA ASP A 346 -16.56 12.79 11.12
C ASP A 346 -17.53 12.51 12.27
N SER A 347 -18.41 13.46 12.54
CA SER A 347 -19.39 13.37 13.63
C SER A 347 -20.41 12.26 13.39
N ILE A 348 -20.67 11.96 12.10
CA ILE A 348 -21.58 10.88 11.69
C ILE A 348 -20.78 9.58 11.57
N PRO A 349 -21.00 8.56 12.43
CA PRO A 349 -20.21 7.32 12.43
C PRO A 349 -20.18 6.61 11.07
N SER A 350 -21.30 6.54 10.35
CA SER A 350 -21.40 5.86 9.05
C SER A 350 -20.58 6.52 7.93
N GLU A 351 -20.17 7.79 8.12
CA GLU A 351 -19.32 8.53 7.18
C GLU A 351 -17.84 8.43 7.52
N ARG A 352 -17.49 7.83 8.66
CA ARG A 352 -16.09 7.69 9.08
C ARG A 352 -15.30 6.79 8.15
N TYR A 353 -14.23 7.32 7.64
CA TYR A 353 -13.25 6.59 6.84
C TYR A 353 -12.10 6.08 7.72
N PRO A 354 -11.58 4.87 7.49
CA PRO A 354 -12.04 3.85 6.55
C PRO A 354 -13.16 2.99 7.12
N SER A 355 -13.46 3.09 8.42
CA SER A 355 -14.47 2.34 9.17
C SER A 355 -14.87 3.13 10.42
N GLU A 356 -16.13 3.00 10.84
CA GLU A 356 -16.60 3.56 12.11
C GLU A 356 -15.99 2.87 13.33
N LYS A 357 -15.46 1.67 13.18
CA LYS A 357 -14.89 0.84 14.26
C LYS A 357 -13.41 1.10 14.51
N CYS A 358 -12.74 1.81 13.59
CA CYS A 358 -11.33 2.14 13.75
C CYS A 358 -11.06 3.03 14.95
N THR A 359 -10.00 2.73 15.70
CA THR A 359 -9.52 3.62 16.76
C THR A 359 -8.80 4.83 16.15
N THR A 360 -8.67 5.90 16.91
CA THR A 360 -7.95 7.12 16.49
C THR A 360 -6.46 6.86 16.27
N GLU A 361 -5.90 5.84 16.91
CA GLU A 361 -4.52 5.39 16.81
C GLU A 361 -4.26 4.64 15.52
N SER A 362 -5.30 4.05 14.91
CA SER A 362 -5.17 3.24 13.70
C SER A 362 -4.66 4.05 12.50
N TYR A 363 -4.02 3.37 11.56
CA TYR A 363 -3.40 3.97 10.38
C TYR A 363 -3.25 2.99 9.22
N GLY A 364 -3.07 3.52 8.03
CA GLY A 364 -2.89 2.69 6.84
C GLY A 364 -2.82 3.49 5.57
N HIS A 365 -3.16 2.88 4.45
CA HIS A 365 -3.32 3.57 3.17
C HIS A 365 -4.18 2.76 2.20
N SER A 366 -4.86 3.46 1.30
CA SER A 366 -5.59 2.82 0.21
C SER A 366 -4.87 2.97 -1.13
N GLY A 367 -5.12 2.03 -2.06
CA GLY A 367 -4.62 2.05 -3.43
C GLY A 367 -5.72 2.37 -4.45
N PHE A 368 -5.37 3.10 -5.52
CA PHE A 368 -6.30 3.42 -6.61
C PHE A 368 -6.83 2.15 -7.30
N THR A 369 -6.03 1.12 -7.38
CA THR A 369 -6.36 -0.20 -7.92
C THR A 369 -7.40 -0.97 -7.12
N GLY A 370 -7.76 -0.49 -5.90
CA GLY A 370 -8.83 -1.05 -5.06
C GLY A 370 -8.35 -1.49 -3.68
N ASN A 371 -7.04 -1.51 -3.45
CA ASN A 371 -6.43 -2.05 -2.25
C ASN A 371 -6.70 -1.21 -1.00
N LEU A 372 -6.65 -1.86 0.15
CA LEU A 372 -6.59 -1.25 1.47
C LEU A 372 -5.66 -2.07 2.35
N VAL A 373 -4.73 -1.42 3.04
CA VAL A 373 -3.99 -1.98 4.16
C VAL A 373 -4.21 -1.08 5.36
N TRP A 374 -4.54 -1.68 6.51
CA TRP A 374 -4.89 -0.92 7.70
C TRP A 374 -4.45 -1.64 8.96
N VAL A 375 -3.80 -0.93 9.87
CA VAL A 375 -3.32 -1.41 11.17
C VAL A 375 -4.08 -0.68 12.26
N ASP A 376 -4.60 -1.40 13.24
CA ASP A 376 -5.21 -0.85 14.44
C ASP A 376 -4.49 -1.44 15.67
N PRO A 377 -3.56 -0.69 16.25
CA PRO A 377 -2.74 -1.18 17.36
C PRO A 377 -3.55 -1.38 18.65
N VAL A 378 -4.63 -0.64 18.87
CA VAL A 378 -5.49 -0.81 20.07
C VAL A 378 -6.25 -2.13 19.99
N HIS A 379 -6.78 -2.47 18.82
CA HIS A 379 -7.45 -3.74 18.59
C HIS A 379 -6.48 -4.89 18.29
N GLN A 380 -5.16 -4.65 18.32
CA GLN A 380 -4.13 -5.64 18.01
C GLN A 380 -4.41 -6.38 16.69
N CYS A 381 -4.79 -5.62 15.64
CA CYS A 381 -5.15 -6.21 14.36
C CYS A 381 -4.62 -5.41 13.17
N PHE A 382 -4.53 -6.09 12.05
CA PHE A 382 -4.45 -5.46 10.73
C PHE A 382 -5.25 -6.24 9.70
N MET A 383 -5.65 -5.53 8.65
CA MET A 383 -6.33 -6.08 7.50
C MET A 383 -5.62 -5.69 6.21
N ILE A 384 -5.52 -6.65 5.31
CA ILE A 384 -5.06 -6.47 3.94
C ILE A 384 -6.18 -6.91 3.01
N PHE A 385 -6.59 -5.99 2.14
CA PHE A 385 -7.50 -6.26 1.04
C PHE A 385 -6.84 -5.85 -0.27
N LEU A 386 -6.61 -6.81 -1.17
CA LEU A 386 -6.06 -6.58 -2.50
C LEU A 386 -7.09 -6.90 -3.56
N SER A 387 -7.24 -6.02 -4.53
CA SER A 387 -8.14 -6.22 -5.66
C SER A 387 -7.69 -5.45 -6.90
N ASN A 388 -8.18 -5.84 -8.06
CA ASN A 388 -7.97 -5.13 -9.32
C ASN A 388 -9.27 -4.45 -9.79
N ARG A 389 -9.88 -3.63 -8.90
CA ARG A 389 -11.15 -2.92 -9.19
C ARG A 389 -11.12 -2.12 -10.49
N VAL A 390 -9.94 -1.71 -10.96
CA VAL A 390 -9.77 -0.95 -12.21
C VAL A 390 -9.90 -1.83 -13.47
N TYR A 391 -10.07 -3.14 -13.31
CA TYR A 391 -10.32 -4.04 -14.44
C TYR A 391 -11.84 -4.12 -14.74
N PRO A 392 -12.26 -4.01 -15.99
CA PRO A 392 -11.45 -3.69 -17.16
C PRO A 392 -11.19 -2.18 -17.33
N THR A 393 -11.84 -1.33 -16.53
CA THR A 393 -11.75 0.14 -16.62
C THR A 393 -11.74 0.81 -15.26
N ARG A 394 -10.96 1.87 -15.13
CA ARG A 394 -10.89 2.73 -13.93
C ARG A 394 -12.21 3.43 -13.57
N GLU A 395 -13.15 3.48 -14.49
CA GLU A 395 -14.47 4.08 -14.27
C GLU A 395 -15.36 3.25 -13.33
N GLN A 396 -14.97 2.01 -13.01
CA GLN A 396 -15.68 1.15 -12.07
C GLN A 396 -15.71 1.77 -10.66
N ARG A 397 -16.95 1.95 -10.12
CA ARG A 397 -17.20 2.58 -8.82
C ARG A 397 -17.91 1.68 -7.80
N ALA A 398 -18.24 0.44 -8.17
CA ALA A 398 -19.02 -0.46 -7.31
C ALA A 398 -18.30 -0.76 -5.98
N LEU A 399 -16.96 -0.84 -5.96
CA LEU A 399 -16.18 -1.01 -4.74
C LEU A 399 -16.54 0.02 -3.66
N TYR A 400 -16.68 1.29 -4.07
CA TYR A 400 -16.99 2.40 -3.16
C TYR A 400 -18.48 2.42 -2.80
N ARG A 401 -19.37 2.24 -3.79
CA ARG A 401 -20.80 2.23 -3.57
C ARG A 401 -21.26 1.12 -2.61
N LEU A 402 -20.58 -0.01 -2.63
CA LEU A 402 -20.88 -1.16 -1.77
C LEU A 402 -20.12 -1.12 -0.44
N ASN A 403 -19.30 -0.10 -0.19
CA ASN A 403 -18.50 0.06 1.04
C ASN A 403 -17.65 -1.19 1.41
N ILE A 404 -17.22 -1.97 0.41
CA ILE A 404 -16.57 -3.28 0.61
C ILE A 404 -15.41 -3.18 1.60
N ARG A 405 -14.52 -2.20 1.44
CA ARG A 405 -13.31 -2.06 2.29
C ARG A 405 -13.65 -1.74 3.73
N SER A 406 -14.64 -0.88 3.95
CA SER A 406 -15.12 -0.53 5.29
C SER A 406 -15.78 -1.73 5.97
N SER A 407 -16.65 -2.43 5.26
CA SER A 407 -17.33 -3.63 5.80
C SER A 407 -16.35 -4.76 6.14
N LEU A 408 -15.32 -4.99 5.31
CA LEU A 408 -14.27 -5.96 5.62
C LEU A 408 -13.48 -5.58 6.87
N LEU A 409 -13.13 -4.30 7.01
CA LEU A 409 -12.38 -3.80 8.15
C LEU A 409 -13.21 -3.84 9.44
N ASP A 410 -14.51 -3.57 9.35
CA ASP A 410 -15.43 -3.70 10.48
C ASP A 410 -15.48 -5.14 11.01
N GLU A 411 -15.55 -6.14 10.12
CA GLU A 411 -15.56 -7.54 10.53
C GLU A 411 -14.19 -7.98 11.07
N ALA A 412 -13.08 -7.46 10.51
CA ALA A 412 -11.74 -7.72 11.03
C ALA A 412 -11.58 -7.21 12.48
N ILE A 413 -12.08 -6.01 12.76
CA ILE A 413 -12.03 -5.41 14.11
C ILE A 413 -12.93 -6.18 15.09
N LYS A 414 -14.12 -6.62 14.65
CA LYS A 414 -15.10 -7.33 15.49
C LYS A 414 -14.75 -8.81 15.74
N ALA A 415 -13.77 -9.37 15.05
CA ALA A 415 -13.53 -10.81 14.97
C ALA A 415 -13.47 -11.56 16.31
N ASP A 416 -13.25 -10.86 17.45
CA ASP A 416 -13.17 -11.45 18.79
C ASP A 416 -14.20 -10.86 19.79
N LEU A 417 -15.17 -10.07 19.34
CA LEU A 417 -16.19 -9.49 20.21
C LEU A 417 -17.39 -10.44 20.48
N ALA A 418 -17.32 -11.68 20.01
CA ALA A 418 -18.31 -12.71 20.29
C ALA A 418 -17.88 -13.52 21.55
N PHE A 419 -18.03 -12.91 22.73
CA PHE A 419 -18.10 -13.58 24.04
C PHE A 419 -19.52 -13.54 24.55
#